data_e3c08be85de44f57859b3523185c925e
#
_entry.id   e3c08be85de44f57859b3523185c925e
#
_cell.length_a   1.000
_cell.length_b   1.000
_cell.length_c   1.000
_cell.angle_alpha   90.00
_cell.angle_beta   90.00
_cell.angle_gamma   90.00
#
_symmetry.space_group_name_H-M   'P 1'
#
loop_
_entity.id
_entity.type
_entity.pdbx_description
1 polymer ?
#
loop_
_entity_poly.entity_id
_entity_poly.type
_entity_poly.pdbx_seq_one_letter_code
_entity_poly.pdbx_strand_id
1 'polypeptide(L)'
;MANLRSFKFFDFESTEQVSNILLNPANGEAITIEVSGADGVSLVVQGRTDLEETNWFTIGVVSLLDYGISSKITKSGLYMAPIAGVTKIRMVSETPVGGFKVFAISVD
;
A
#
# COMPACT_ATOMS: atom_id res chain seq x y z
N MET A 1 -21.20 2.74 14.11
CA MET A 1 -19.80 2.97 14.54
C MET A 1 -18.84 2.46 13.49
N ALA A 2 -17.90 3.29 13.10
CA ALA A 2 -16.90 2.88 12.13
C ALA A 2 -15.92 1.87 12.76
N ASN A 3 -15.58 0.84 12.03
CA ASN A 3 -14.57 -0.14 12.44
C ASN A 3 -13.26 0.14 11.74
N LEU A 4 -12.22 0.30 12.53
CA LEU A 4 -10.87 0.45 12.03
C LEU A 4 -10.30 -0.93 11.73
N ARG A 5 -9.77 -1.09 10.51
CA ARG A 5 -9.09 -2.32 10.10
C ARG A 5 -7.66 -2.02 9.71
N SER A 6 -6.78 -2.94 10.02
CA SER A 6 -5.40 -2.86 9.60
C SER A 6 -5.00 -4.12 8.83
N PHE A 7 -4.10 -3.93 7.88
CA PHE A 7 -3.55 -5.01 7.06
C PHE A 7 -2.04 -4.80 6.93
N LYS A 8 -1.27 -5.84 7.16
CA LYS A 8 0.18 -5.77 7.09
C LYS A 8 0.66 -6.16 5.69
N PHE A 9 1.27 -5.24 4.97
CA PHE A 9 1.97 -5.54 3.73
C PHE A 9 3.36 -6.11 4.01
N PHE A 10 4.15 -5.40 4.80
CA PHE A 10 5.49 -5.83 5.20
C PHE A 10 5.69 -5.63 6.69
N ASP A 11 6.58 -6.44 7.29
CA ASP A 11 7.08 -6.22 8.64
C ASP A 11 8.62 -6.29 8.64
N PHE A 12 9.23 -6.11 9.80
CA PHE A 12 10.68 -6.06 9.90
C PHE A 12 11.37 -7.37 9.51
N GLU A 13 10.62 -8.46 9.48
CA GLU A 13 11.13 -9.80 9.15
C GLU A 13 10.76 -10.25 7.74
N SER A 14 10.11 -9.41 6.97
CA SER A 14 9.72 -9.75 5.60
C SER A 14 10.95 -10.06 4.74
N THR A 15 10.84 -11.09 3.90
CA THR A 15 11.90 -11.54 3.00
C THR A 15 11.52 -11.42 1.53
N GLU A 16 10.23 -11.39 1.23
CA GLU A 16 9.72 -11.28 -0.13
C GLU A 16 9.54 -9.83 -0.52
N GLN A 17 9.90 -9.48 -1.75
CA GLN A 17 9.75 -8.11 -2.26
C GLN A 17 8.34 -7.80 -2.73
N VAL A 18 7.48 -8.80 -2.87
CA VAL A 18 6.06 -8.65 -3.18
C VAL A 18 5.27 -8.99 -1.92
N SER A 19 4.43 -8.08 -1.49
CA SER A 19 3.67 -8.23 -0.25
C SER A 19 2.50 -9.20 -0.39
N ASN A 20 1.86 -9.46 0.75
CA ASN A 20 0.53 -10.06 0.77
C ASN A 20 -0.46 -9.20 -0.01
N ILE A 21 -1.52 -9.83 -0.51
CA ILE A 21 -2.57 -9.16 -1.26
C ILE A 21 -3.69 -8.75 -0.31
N LEU A 22 -4.02 -7.47 -0.31
CA LEU A 22 -5.19 -6.95 0.38
C LEU A 22 -6.38 -7.02 -0.58
N LEU A 23 -7.43 -7.70 -0.15
CA LEU A 23 -8.69 -7.70 -0.88
C LEU A 23 -9.50 -6.47 -0.48
N ASN A 24 -10.09 -5.79 -1.45
CA ASN A 24 -10.95 -4.64 -1.20
C ASN A 24 -12.42 -5.08 -1.24
N PRO A 25 -12.94 -5.67 -0.16
CA PRO A 25 -14.22 -6.36 -0.20
C PRO A 25 -15.43 -5.44 -0.13
N ALA A 26 -15.26 -4.22 0.32
CA ALA A 26 -16.36 -3.34 0.67
C ALA A 26 -16.41 -2.08 -0.19
N ASN A 27 -15.83 -2.10 -1.38
CA ASN A 27 -15.79 -0.94 -2.27
C ASN A 27 -15.18 0.29 -1.60
N GLY A 28 -14.13 0.09 -0.81
CA GLY A 28 -13.41 1.20 -0.22
C GLY A 28 -12.89 2.16 -1.27
N GLU A 29 -12.90 3.45 -0.95
CA GLU A 29 -12.47 4.49 -1.87
C GLU A 29 -10.98 4.85 -1.71
N ALA A 30 -10.46 4.68 -0.50
CA ALA A 30 -9.05 4.98 -0.20
C ALA A 30 -8.59 4.15 1.00
N ILE A 31 -7.29 3.93 1.05
CA ILE A 31 -6.63 3.39 2.24
C ILE A 31 -5.53 4.35 2.67
N THR A 32 -5.28 4.38 3.97
CA THR A 32 -4.12 5.05 4.54
C THR A 32 -3.01 4.02 4.72
N ILE A 33 -1.81 4.36 4.28
CA ILE A 33 -0.65 3.49 4.37
C ILE A 33 0.34 4.11 5.35
N GLU A 34 0.67 3.37 6.39
CA GLU A 34 1.69 3.75 7.36
C GLU A 34 2.98 3.01 7.04
N VAL A 35 4.06 3.77 6.86
CA VAL A 35 5.38 3.25 6.53
C VAL A 35 6.36 3.68 7.62
N SER A 36 7.04 2.71 8.22
CA SER A 36 7.99 2.94 9.32
C SER A 36 9.34 2.29 9.00
N GLY A 37 10.43 3.02 9.23
CA GLY A 37 11.78 2.49 9.04
C GLY A 37 12.22 2.39 7.58
N ALA A 38 11.55 3.09 6.68
CA ALA A 38 11.69 2.87 5.24
C ALA A 38 12.49 3.94 4.50
N ASP A 39 13.31 4.70 5.20
CA ASP A 39 14.12 5.73 4.54
C ASP A 39 15.14 5.07 3.60
N GLY A 40 15.16 5.51 2.35
CA GLY A 40 16.04 4.95 1.34
C GLY A 40 15.52 3.72 0.62
N VAL A 41 14.30 3.27 0.91
CA VAL A 41 13.65 2.20 0.15
C VAL A 41 12.85 2.78 -1.01
N SER A 42 12.39 1.91 -1.89
CA SER A 42 11.47 2.29 -2.98
C SER A 42 10.31 1.31 -3.00
N LEU A 43 9.14 1.80 -2.64
CA LEU A 43 7.92 1.00 -2.53
C LEU A 43 6.90 1.49 -3.55
N VAL A 44 6.21 0.55 -4.19
CA VAL A 44 5.17 0.82 -5.19
C VAL A 44 3.90 0.13 -4.74
N VAL A 45 2.79 0.88 -4.72
CA VAL A 45 1.46 0.31 -4.50
C VAL A 45 0.91 -0.12 -5.85
N GLN A 46 0.44 -1.35 -5.93
CA GLN A 46 -0.13 -1.90 -7.15
C GLN A 46 -1.55 -2.38 -6.89
N GLY A 47 -2.40 -2.18 -7.88
CA GLY A 47 -3.76 -2.65 -7.84
C GLY A 47 -4.18 -3.33 -9.13
N ARG A 48 -5.22 -4.15 -9.03
CA ARG A 48 -5.85 -4.74 -10.21
C ARG A 48 -7.33 -4.94 -9.97
N THR A 49 -8.07 -5.15 -11.06
CA THR A 49 -9.46 -5.53 -11.03
C THR A 49 -9.59 -7.01 -11.36
N ASP A 50 -10.73 -7.59 -11.02
CA ASP A 50 -11.01 -9.00 -11.32
C ASP A 50 -11.61 -9.22 -12.71
N LEU A 51 -11.75 -8.17 -13.51
CA LEU A 51 -12.35 -8.30 -14.84
C LEU A 51 -11.45 -9.09 -15.78
N GLU A 52 -10.15 -8.91 -15.67
CA GLU A 52 -9.17 -9.70 -16.42
C GLU A 52 -7.95 -9.91 -15.53
N GLU A 53 -7.46 -11.12 -15.51
CA GLU A 53 -6.48 -11.55 -14.51
C GLU A 53 -5.04 -11.14 -14.79
N THR A 54 -4.79 -10.19 -15.66
CA THR A 54 -3.49 -10.20 -16.28
C THR A 54 -2.49 -9.21 -15.73
N ASN A 55 -2.93 -8.04 -15.26
CA ASN A 55 -1.96 -6.98 -15.00
C ASN A 55 -2.17 -6.30 -13.66
N TRP A 56 -1.06 -6.07 -12.99
CA TRP A 56 -0.98 -5.16 -11.87
C TRP A 56 -0.54 -3.79 -12.38
N PHE A 57 -1.22 -2.75 -11.92
CA PHE A 57 -0.92 -1.37 -12.29
C PHE A 57 -0.47 -0.58 -11.07
N THR A 58 0.47 0.32 -11.27
CA THR A 58 0.91 1.22 -10.21
C THR A 58 -0.21 2.19 -9.86
N ILE A 59 -0.48 2.32 -8.57
CA ILE A 59 -1.41 3.29 -8.02
C ILE A 59 -0.61 4.44 -7.43
N GLY A 60 -0.89 5.67 -7.84
CA GLY A 60 -0.29 6.85 -7.24
C GLY A 60 -0.71 7.01 -5.79
N VAL A 61 0.17 7.55 -4.98
CA VAL A 61 -0.09 7.82 -3.56
C VAL A 61 0.07 9.30 -3.27
N VAL A 62 -0.64 9.76 -2.25
CA VAL A 62 -0.56 11.13 -1.76
C VAL A 62 0.10 11.10 -0.40
N SER A 63 1.21 11.84 -0.24
CA SER A 63 1.83 12.01 1.07
C SER A 63 0.93 12.90 1.93
N LEU A 64 0.62 12.45 3.13
CA LEU A 64 -0.18 13.25 4.05
C LEU A 64 0.65 14.33 4.76
N LEU A 65 1.94 14.38 4.52
CA LEU A 65 2.81 15.43 5.05
C LEU A 65 2.69 16.73 4.23
N ASP A 66 2.75 16.61 2.91
CA ASP A 66 2.81 17.78 2.01
C ASP A 66 1.80 17.71 0.87
N TYR A 67 0.97 16.66 0.84
CA TYR A 67 -0.03 16.38 -0.19
C TYR A 67 0.56 16.21 -1.59
N GLY A 68 1.85 15.94 -1.68
CA GLY A 68 2.49 15.62 -2.96
C GLY A 68 2.06 14.25 -3.46
N ILE A 69 1.85 14.12 -4.77
CA ILE A 69 1.49 12.87 -5.43
C ILE A 69 2.76 12.22 -5.98
N SER A 70 2.91 10.92 -5.75
CA SER A 70 4.06 10.17 -6.20
C SER A 70 3.67 8.76 -6.63
N SER A 71 4.45 8.19 -7.53
CA SER A 71 4.32 6.77 -7.90
C SER A 71 5.10 5.85 -6.97
N LYS A 72 5.93 6.39 -6.09
CA LYS A 72 6.77 5.59 -5.18
C LYS A 72 6.79 6.21 -3.80
N ILE A 73 6.94 5.33 -2.80
CA ILE A 73 7.16 5.73 -1.41
C ILE A 73 8.63 5.48 -1.09
N THR A 74 9.35 6.52 -0.69
CA THR A 74 10.78 6.44 -0.42
C THR A 74 11.16 6.84 1.00
N LYS A 75 10.18 7.24 1.81
CA LYS A 75 10.40 7.70 3.20
C LYS A 75 9.30 7.16 4.10
N SER A 76 9.62 7.05 5.37
CA SER A 76 8.62 6.78 6.40
C SER A 76 7.60 7.91 6.46
N GLY A 77 6.37 7.58 6.76
CA GLY A 77 5.28 8.55 6.87
C GLY A 77 3.92 7.92 6.64
N LEU A 78 2.94 8.78 6.47
CA LEU A 78 1.56 8.41 6.16
C LEU A 78 1.24 8.81 4.73
N TYR A 79 0.62 7.91 4.02
CA TYR A 79 0.22 8.09 2.62
C TYR A 79 -1.22 7.65 2.43
N MET A 80 -1.87 8.21 1.43
CA MET A 80 -3.20 7.78 1.02
C MET A 80 -3.12 7.23 -0.40
N ALA A 81 -3.73 6.07 -0.63
CA ALA A 81 -3.88 5.49 -1.95
C ALA A 81 -5.37 5.42 -2.31
N PRO A 82 -5.79 6.02 -3.44
CA PRO A 82 -7.15 5.85 -3.93
C PRO A 82 -7.31 4.44 -4.49
N ILE A 83 -8.35 3.74 -4.07
CA ILE A 83 -8.59 2.34 -4.45
C ILE A 83 -10.02 2.08 -4.91
N ALA A 84 -10.80 3.12 -5.21
CA ALA A 84 -12.15 2.95 -5.71
C ALA A 84 -12.16 2.10 -6.99
N GLY A 85 -12.91 1.02 -7.00
CA GLY A 85 -12.98 0.10 -8.13
C GLY A 85 -11.83 -0.90 -8.22
N VAL A 86 -10.84 -0.81 -7.37
CA VAL A 86 -9.72 -1.75 -7.32
C VAL A 86 -10.09 -2.89 -6.39
N THR A 87 -9.96 -4.13 -6.84
CA THR A 87 -10.37 -5.29 -6.05
C THR A 87 -9.24 -5.95 -5.28
N LYS A 88 -8.03 -5.87 -5.79
CA LYS A 88 -6.84 -6.43 -5.13
C LYS A 88 -5.74 -5.39 -5.10
N ILE A 89 -5.07 -5.28 -3.97
CA ILE A 89 -3.99 -4.33 -3.75
C ILE A 89 -2.81 -5.08 -3.16
N ARG A 90 -1.63 -4.81 -3.67
CA ARG A 90 -0.37 -5.29 -3.10
C ARG A 90 0.67 -4.19 -3.12
N MET A 91 1.74 -4.40 -2.40
CA MET A 91 2.88 -3.51 -2.41
C MET A 91 4.11 -4.27 -2.90
N VAL A 92 4.92 -3.61 -3.71
CA VAL A 92 6.18 -4.16 -4.21
C VAL A 92 7.31 -3.28 -3.73
N SER A 93 8.34 -3.90 -3.15
CA SER A 93 9.57 -3.20 -2.83
C SER A 93 10.55 -3.41 -3.96
N GLU A 94 11.06 -2.33 -4.53
CA GLU A 94 12.10 -2.36 -5.54
C GLU A 94 13.50 -2.51 -4.93
N THR A 95 13.57 -2.40 -3.60
CA THR A 95 14.80 -2.59 -2.82
C THR A 95 14.66 -3.84 -1.94
N PRO A 96 15.75 -4.42 -1.45
CA PRO A 96 15.65 -5.54 -0.52
C PRO A 96 14.79 -5.19 0.68
N VAL A 97 13.96 -6.14 1.13
CA VAL A 97 13.08 -5.96 2.29
C VAL A 97 13.80 -6.35 3.57
N GLY A 98 13.22 -5.93 4.70
CA GLY A 98 13.76 -6.14 6.02
C GLY A 98 14.11 -4.80 6.66
N GLY A 99 13.82 -4.66 7.94
CA GLY A 99 14.11 -3.44 8.67
C GLY A 99 13.07 -2.34 8.52
N PHE A 100 11.97 -2.58 7.82
CA PHE A 100 10.84 -1.64 7.76
C PHE A 100 9.52 -2.39 7.83
N LYS A 101 8.45 -1.67 8.13
CA LYS A 101 7.10 -2.22 8.11
C LYS A 101 6.15 -1.27 7.39
N VAL A 102 5.14 -1.87 6.76
CA VAL A 102 4.13 -1.15 5.99
C VAL A 102 2.76 -1.73 6.28
N PHE A 103 1.88 -0.91 6.79
CA PHE A 103 0.51 -1.30 7.13
C PHE A 103 -0.47 -0.44 6.34
N ALA A 104 -1.54 -1.06 5.86
CA ALA A 104 -2.68 -0.33 5.36
C ALA A 104 -3.71 -0.22 6.48
N ILE A 105 -4.36 0.92 6.55
CA ILE A 105 -5.40 1.20 7.53
C ILE A 105 -6.63 1.69 6.78
N SER A 106 -7.75 1.10 7.08
CA SER A 106 -9.03 1.53 6.52
C SER A 106 -10.07 1.66 7.61
N VAL A 107 -11.11 2.43 7.32
CA VAL A 107 -12.26 2.60 8.21
C VAL A 107 -13.49 2.16 7.44
N ASP A 108 -14.22 1.22 8.03
CA ASP A 108 -15.48 0.74 7.47
C ASP A 108 -16.67 1.61 7.95
#